data_01a2bb01001d4185f9d44b7594209029
#
_entry.id   01a2bb01001d4185f9d44b7594209029
#
_cell.length_a   1.000
_cell.length_b   1.000
_cell.length_c   1.000
_cell.angle_alpha   90.00
_cell.angle_beta   90.00
_cell.angle_gamma   90.00
#
_symmetry.space_group_name_H-M   'P 1'
#
loop_
_entity.id
_entity.type
_entity.pdbx_description
1 polymer ?
#
loop_
_entity_poly.entity_id
_entity_poly.type
_entity_poly.pdbx_seq_one_letter_code
_entity_poly.pdbx_strand_id
1 'polypeptide(L)'
;LPDRPTLVESVIDDPSHKGSALKYPQLVLGMIAIFVYVGVEVSTASNLPAYMEKDLGFAIKDIAPYVSLYWASMMIGRWTGAVEAFTDNVSTQKILRFVAPYLAFGIFLGVNAIFHHDLAPFYVYGLIILVLIIADMASKGNPARMLLIFSVIGISALLIGMFTKGMVSVYALTSVGLFCSTLWPCIFTLAVSGLGKNTS
;
A
#
# COMPACT_ATOMS: atom_id res chain seq x y z
N LEU A 1 6.36 -3.37 32.05
CA LEU A 1 5.65 -2.72 30.96
C LEU A 1 6.10 -1.27 30.96
N PRO A 2 6.80 -0.77 29.92
CA PRO A 2 7.06 0.64 29.80
C PRO A 2 5.74 1.37 29.59
N ASP A 3 5.58 2.48 30.26
CA ASP A 3 4.39 3.33 30.26
C ASP A 3 3.97 3.63 28.81
N ARG A 4 2.81 3.14 28.44
CA ARG A 4 2.11 3.70 27.28
C ARG A 4 1.97 5.20 27.58
N PRO A 5 2.26 6.09 26.62
CA PRO A 5 1.93 7.48 26.81
C PRO A 5 0.43 7.53 27.10
N THR A 6 0.08 7.77 28.33
CA THR A 6 -1.28 8.08 28.71
C THR A 6 -1.65 9.28 27.87
N LEU A 7 -2.60 9.08 26.96
CA LEU A 7 -3.30 10.20 26.34
C LEU A 7 -3.80 11.03 27.51
N VAL A 8 -3.11 12.13 27.77
CA VAL A 8 -3.49 13.07 28.84
C VAL A 8 -4.83 13.62 28.40
N GLU A 9 -5.86 13.05 28.95
CA GLU A 9 -7.23 13.51 28.90
C GLU A 9 -7.33 14.80 29.69
N SER A 10 -6.71 15.86 29.16
CA SER A 10 -6.98 17.23 29.62
C SER A 10 -8.15 17.76 28.79
N VAL A 11 -9.31 17.24 29.08
CA VAL A 11 -10.57 17.84 28.65
C VAL A 11 -10.75 19.12 29.46
N ILE A 12 -10.32 20.22 28.89
CA ILE A 12 -10.91 21.51 29.18
C ILE A 12 -11.76 21.83 27.97
N ASP A 13 -13.06 21.63 28.10
CA ASP A 13 -14.06 22.11 27.15
C ASP A 13 -13.97 23.65 27.12
N ASP A 14 -13.25 24.17 26.13
CA ASP A 14 -13.33 25.58 25.78
C ASP A 14 -14.36 25.73 24.65
N PRO A 15 -15.56 26.30 24.93
CA PRO A 15 -16.63 26.43 23.94
C PRO A 15 -16.27 27.36 22.77
N SER A 16 -15.12 28.04 22.82
CA SER A 16 -14.72 29.03 21.81
C SER A 16 -14.15 28.43 20.50
N HIS A 17 -13.87 27.12 20.44
CA HIS A 17 -13.29 26.46 19.26
C HIS A 17 -14.30 25.68 18.42
N LYS A 18 -15.43 26.31 18.06
CA LYS A 18 -16.28 25.86 16.92
C LYS A 18 -15.62 26.23 15.59
N GLY A 19 -14.38 25.83 15.38
CA GLY A 19 -13.68 25.96 14.11
C GLY A 19 -13.93 24.72 13.24
N SER A 20 -14.49 24.90 12.04
CA SER A 20 -14.58 23.80 11.06
C SER A 20 -13.20 23.18 10.84
N ALA A 21 -13.10 21.84 10.90
CA ALA A 21 -11.87 21.09 10.62
C ALA A 21 -11.29 21.42 9.22
N LEU A 22 -12.13 21.89 8.31
CA LEU A 22 -11.74 22.33 6.97
C LEU A 22 -10.86 23.59 6.93
N LYS A 23 -10.64 24.27 8.08
CA LYS A 23 -9.70 25.39 8.17
C LYS A 23 -8.23 24.95 8.18
N TYR A 24 -7.98 23.66 8.40
CA TYR A 24 -6.62 23.11 8.41
C TYR A 24 -6.21 22.66 7.02
N PRO A 25 -5.25 23.33 6.34
CA PRO A 25 -4.85 23.00 4.98
C PRO A 25 -4.38 21.56 4.81
N GLN A 26 -3.66 21.03 5.81
CA GLN A 26 -3.18 19.65 5.79
C GLN A 26 -4.31 18.62 5.75
N LEU A 27 -5.44 18.89 6.41
CA LEU A 27 -6.60 18.00 6.38
C LEU A 27 -7.26 18.03 5.00
N VAL A 28 -7.44 19.21 4.42
CA VAL A 28 -8.03 19.36 3.07
C VAL A 28 -7.14 18.70 2.02
N LEU A 29 -5.82 18.91 2.09
CA LEU A 29 -4.85 18.24 1.21
C LEU A 29 -4.88 16.73 1.40
N GLY A 30 -4.99 16.24 2.64
CA GLY A 30 -5.13 14.82 2.93
C GLY A 30 -6.40 14.21 2.32
N MET A 31 -7.54 14.91 2.40
CA MET A 31 -8.79 14.47 1.77
C MET A 31 -8.64 14.36 0.25
N ILE A 32 -8.04 15.37 -0.40
CA ILE A 32 -7.77 15.35 -1.84
C ILE A 32 -6.80 14.20 -2.18
N ALA A 33 -5.73 14.03 -1.40
CA ALA A 33 -4.75 12.97 -1.62
C ALA A 33 -5.37 11.57 -1.50
N ILE A 34 -6.25 11.34 -0.51
CA ILE A 34 -6.98 10.07 -0.36
C ILE A 34 -7.90 9.84 -1.57
N PHE A 35 -8.62 10.87 -2.02
CA PHE A 35 -9.50 10.76 -3.18
C PHE A 35 -8.72 10.36 -4.44
N VAL A 36 -7.58 11.02 -4.71
CA VAL A 36 -6.71 10.70 -5.85
C VAL A 36 -6.13 9.30 -5.73
N TYR A 37 -5.62 8.95 -4.54
CA TYR A 37 -5.05 7.64 -4.26
C TYR A 37 -6.07 6.52 -4.51
N VAL A 38 -7.28 6.63 -3.94
CA VAL A 38 -8.34 5.62 -4.13
C VAL A 38 -8.76 5.56 -5.60
N GLY A 39 -8.81 6.70 -6.28
CA GLY A 39 -9.07 6.77 -7.72
C GLY A 39 -8.07 5.95 -8.52
N VAL A 40 -6.77 6.08 -8.24
CA VAL A 40 -5.70 5.31 -8.89
C VAL A 40 -5.82 3.82 -8.57
N GLU A 41 -6.01 3.48 -7.29
CA GLU A 41 -6.15 2.10 -6.82
C GLU A 41 -7.29 1.38 -7.53
N VAL A 42 -8.49 1.96 -7.47
CA VAL A 42 -9.70 1.33 -8.03
C VAL A 42 -9.66 1.32 -9.55
N SER A 43 -9.22 2.41 -10.19
CA SER A 43 -9.12 2.47 -11.65
C SER A 43 -8.16 1.42 -12.20
N THR A 44 -6.99 1.25 -11.58
CA THR A 44 -6.01 0.26 -12.01
C THR A 44 -6.57 -1.15 -11.85
N ALA A 45 -7.15 -1.48 -10.70
CA ALA A 45 -7.74 -2.79 -10.45
C ALA A 45 -8.88 -3.11 -11.42
N SER A 46 -9.75 -2.14 -11.69
CA SER A 46 -10.94 -2.34 -12.54
C SER A 46 -10.61 -2.44 -14.03
N ASN A 47 -9.57 -1.75 -14.48
CA ASN A 47 -9.18 -1.77 -15.90
C ASN A 47 -8.20 -2.89 -16.25
N LEU A 48 -7.47 -3.44 -15.27
CA LEU A 48 -6.49 -4.49 -15.50
C LEU A 48 -7.06 -5.71 -16.24
N PRO A 49 -8.24 -6.26 -15.89
CA PRO A 49 -8.82 -7.39 -16.61
C PRO A 49 -9.12 -7.08 -18.08
N ALA A 50 -9.74 -5.93 -18.34
CA ALA A 50 -10.10 -5.50 -19.69
C ALA A 50 -8.85 -5.27 -20.56
N TYR A 51 -7.79 -4.71 -19.99
CA TYR A 51 -6.52 -4.53 -20.65
C TYR A 51 -5.87 -5.89 -21.01
N MET A 52 -5.86 -6.83 -20.07
CA MET A 52 -5.29 -8.16 -20.34
C MET A 52 -6.06 -8.93 -21.42
N GLU A 53 -7.39 -8.82 -21.41
CA GLU A 53 -8.24 -9.49 -22.39
C GLU A 53 -8.12 -8.85 -23.78
N LYS A 54 -8.35 -7.53 -23.87
CA LYS A 54 -8.51 -6.81 -25.14
C LYS A 54 -7.19 -6.48 -25.82
N ASP A 55 -6.19 -6.03 -25.03
CA ASP A 55 -4.94 -5.51 -25.57
C ASP A 55 -3.84 -6.58 -25.61
N LEU A 56 -3.87 -7.55 -24.69
CA LEU A 56 -2.87 -8.62 -24.61
C LEU A 56 -3.38 -9.98 -25.06
N GLY A 57 -4.69 -10.15 -25.29
CA GLY A 57 -5.29 -11.39 -25.79
C GLY A 57 -5.30 -12.56 -24.80
N PHE A 58 -5.24 -12.29 -23.49
CA PHE A 58 -5.34 -13.33 -22.47
C PHE A 58 -6.72 -13.97 -22.45
N ALA A 59 -6.79 -15.29 -22.27
CA ALA A 59 -8.05 -15.95 -22.01
C ALA A 59 -8.59 -15.54 -20.62
N ILE A 60 -9.90 -15.37 -20.49
CA ILE A 60 -10.55 -14.91 -19.25
C ILE A 60 -10.15 -15.74 -18.03
N LYS A 61 -9.99 -17.07 -18.21
CA LYS A 61 -9.56 -17.99 -17.15
C LYS A 61 -8.15 -17.70 -16.61
N ASP A 62 -7.28 -17.11 -17.44
CA ASP A 62 -5.87 -16.85 -17.11
C ASP A 62 -5.69 -15.43 -16.51
N ILE A 63 -6.72 -14.60 -16.52
CA ILE A 63 -6.70 -13.23 -15.99
C ILE A 63 -6.90 -13.21 -14.45
N ALA A 64 -7.77 -14.08 -13.94
CA ALA A 64 -8.15 -14.09 -12.54
C ALA A 64 -6.96 -14.15 -11.55
N PRO A 65 -5.90 -14.93 -11.77
CA PRO A 65 -4.72 -14.94 -10.91
C PRO A 65 -4.00 -13.59 -10.84
N TYR A 66 -3.94 -12.82 -11.93
CA TYR A 66 -3.29 -11.50 -11.95
C TYR A 66 -4.11 -10.43 -11.23
N VAL A 67 -5.45 -10.50 -11.34
CA VAL A 67 -6.33 -9.64 -10.55
C VAL A 67 -6.21 -9.98 -9.06
N SER A 68 -6.15 -11.26 -8.72
CA SER A 68 -5.92 -11.68 -7.34
C SER A 68 -4.54 -11.27 -6.83
N LEU A 69 -3.50 -11.28 -7.70
CA LEU A 69 -2.18 -10.77 -7.37
C LEU A 69 -2.20 -9.27 -7.06
N TYR A 70 -2.99 -8.48 -7.79
CA TYR A 70 -3.16 -7.04 -7.50
C TYR A 70 -3.64 -6.82 -6.05
N TRP A 71 -4.71 -7.53 -5.65
CA TRP A 71 -5.25 -7.43 -4.29
C TRP A 71 -4.34 -8.05 -3.23
N ALA A 72 -3.69 -9.18 -3.56
CA ALA A 72 -2.67 -9.78 -2.70
C ALA A 72 -1.49 -8.83 -2.49
N SER A 73 -1.10 -8.06 -3.51
CA SER A 73 -0.04 -7.04 -3.42
C SER A 73 -0.36 -5.97 -2.39
N MET A 74 -1.62 -5.54 -2.31
CA MET A 74 -2.06 -4.61 -1.28
C MET A 74 -1.99 -5.22 0.12
N MET A 75 -2.33 -6.50 0.27
CA MET A 75 -2.18 -7.22 1.54
C MET A 75 -0.70 -7.35 1.93
N ILE A 76 0.17 -7.71 0.97
CA ILE A 76 1.62 -7.85 1.17
C ILE A 76 2.21 -6.55 1.74
N GLY A 77 1.90 -5.41 1.11
CA GLY A 77 2.41 -4.12 1.56
C GLY A 77 1.85 -3.69 2.92
N ARG A 78 0.56 -3.95 3.19
CA ARG A 78 -0.05 -3.65 4.51
C ARG A 78 0.56 -4.49 5.62
N TRP A 79 0.88 -5.77 5.39
CA TRP A 79 1.55 -6.61 6.38
C TRP A 79 2.95 -6.11 6.68
N THR A 80 3.68 -5.62 5.65
CA THR A 80 4.99 -5.01 5.85
C THR A 80 4.91 -3.78 6.75
N GLY A 81 3.94 -2.89 6.50
CA GLY A 81 3.73 -1.69 7.30
C GLY A 81 3.21 -1.94 8.71
N ALA A 82 2.52 -3.07 8.93
CA ALA A 82 1.95 -3.41 10.24
C ALA A 82 2.95 -4.06 11.22
N VAL A 83 4.18 -4.37 10.79
CA VAL A 83 5.19 -5.09 11.60
C VAL A 83 5.47 -4.38 12.93
N GLU A 84 5.47 -3.07 12.98
CA GLU A 84 5.72 -2.29 14.20
C GLU A 84 4.62 -2.49 15.26
N ALA A 85 3.41 -2.88 14.85
CA ALA A 85 2.32 -3.15 15.78
C ALA A 85 2.45 -4.51 16.48
N PHE A 86 3.28 -5.43 15.96
CA PHE A 86 3.42 -6.77 16.51
C PHE A 86 4.55 -6.93 17.52
N THR A 87 5.55 -6.04 17.49
CA THR A 87 6.71 -6.16 18.40
C THR A 87 7.43 -4.83 18.54
N ASP A 88 7.92 -4.56 19.77
CA ASP A 88 8.75 -3.39 20.08
C ASP A 88 10.26 -3.69 19.88
N ASN A 89 10.62 -4.96 19.65
CA ASN A 89 12.01 -5.36 19.49
C ASN A 89 12.52 -5.03 18.09
N VAL A 90 13.45 -4.08 17.99
CA VAL A 90 14.03 -3.57 16.72
C VAL A 90 14.63 -4.68 15.86
N SER A 91 15.27 -5.67 16.46
CA SER A 91 15.86 -6.80 15.72
C SER A 91 14.78 -7.68 15.11
N THR A 92 13.73 -7.97 15.88
CA THR A 92 12.58 -8.76 15.42
C THR A 92 11.81 -8.00 14.33
N GLN A 93 11.64 -6.68 14.47
CA GLN A 93 11.02 -5.86 13.43
C GLN A 93 11.74 -5.96 12.09
N LYS A 94 13.09 -5.89 12.09
CA LYS A 94 13.88 -6.01 10.85
C LYS A 94 13.66 -7.36 10.15
N ILE A 95 13.61 -8.44 10.92
CA ILE A 95 13.34 -9.79 10.38
C ILE A 95 11.91 -9.88 9.85
N LEU A 96 10.93 -9.41 10.63
CA LEU A 96 9.53 -9.46 10.23
C LEU A 96 9.24 -8.60 8.99
N ARG A 97 9.86 -7.42 8.84
CA ARG A 97 9.73 -6.58 7.64
C ARG A 97 10.19 -7.29 6.37
N PHE A 98 11.14 -8.22 6.50
CA PHE A 98 11.60 -9.05 5.38
C PHE A 98 10.73 -10.29 5.19
N VAL A 99 10.34 -10.96 6.28
CA VAL A 99 9.60 -12.23 6.24
C VAL A 99 8.12 -12.04 5.91
N ALA A 100 7.46 -11.02 6.50
CA ALA A 100 6.03 -10.83 6.35
C ALA A 100 5.55 -10.68 4.90
N PRO A 101 6.19 -9.87 4.03
CA PRO A 101 5.77 -9.76 2.63
C PRO A 101 5.94 -11.07 1.87
N TYR A 102 7.00 -11.83 2.10
CA TYR A 102 7.19 -13.13 1.45
C TYR A 102 6.26 -14.20 2.01
N LEU A 103 5.89 -14.15 3.30
CA LEU A 103 4.86 -15.02 3.86
C LEU A 103 3.51 -14.77 3.19
N ALA A 104 3.11 -13.50 3.08
CA ALA A 104 1.87 -13.12 2.42
C ALA A 104 1.86 -13.52 0.94
N PHE A 105 2.98 -13.37 0.24
CA PHE A 105 3.16 -13.84 -1.13
C PHE A 105 3.10 -15.37 -1.21
N GLY A 106 3.68 -16.08 -0.25
CA GLY A 106 3.59 -17.53 -0.14
C GLY A 106 2.14 -18.01 0.01
N ILE A 107 1.31 -17.30 0.77
CA ILE A 107 -0.12 -17.58 0.88
C ILE A 107 -0.80 -17.42 -0.48
N PHE A 108 -0.51 -16.33 -1.20
CA PHE A 108 -1.02 -16.13 -2.56
C PHE A 108 -0.65 -17.28 -3.50
N LEU A 109 0.63 -17.69 -3.50
CA LEU A 109 1.08 -18.82 -4.32
C LEU A 109 0.40 -20.13 -3.90
N GLY A 110 0.26 -20.37 -2.59
CA GLY A 110 -0.41 -21.56 -2.06
C GLY A 110 -1.87 -21.66 -2.51
N VAL A 111 -2.61 -20.54 -2.44
CA VAL A 111 -3.99 -20.49 -2.92
C VAL A 111 -4.06 -20.80 -4.42
N ASN A 112 -3.21 -20.19 -5.24
CA ASN A 112 -3.20 -20.44 -6.69
C ASN A 112 -2.77 -21.88 -7.02
N ALA A 113 -1.87 -22.49 -6.24
CA ALA A 113 -1.51 -23.91 -6.37
C ALA A 113 -2.70 -24.85 -6.13
N ILE A 114 -3.53 -24.57 -5.11
CA ILE A 114 -4.75 -25.34 -4.82
C ILE A 114 -5.72 -25.29 -6.00
N PHE A 115 -5.82 -24.15 -6.68
CA PHE A 115 -6.64 -23.98 -7.88
C PHE A 115 -5.98 -24.48 -9.16
N HIS A 116 -4.81 -25.12 -9.09
CA HIS A 116 -4.04 -25.64 -10.21
C HIS A 116 -3.65 -24.59 -11.27
N HIS A 117 -3.47 -23.34 -10.88
CA HIS A 117 -2.93 -22.31 -11.75
C HIS A 117 -1.42 -22.49 -11.94
N ASP A 118 -0.89 -22.10 -13.11
CA ASP A 118 0.56 -22.07 -13.35
C ASP A 118 1.19 -20.97 -12.45
N LEU A 119 2.14 -21.37 -11.62
CA LEU A 119 2.84 -20.48 -10.70
C LEU A 119 4.10 -19.85 -11.29
N ALA A 120 4.63 -20.40 -12.37
CA ALA A 120 5.90 -19.98 -12.96
C ALA A 120 5.95 -18.46 -13.26
N PRO A 121 4.89 -17.84 -13.84
CA PRO A 121 4.89 -16.40 -14.09
C PRO A 121 5.01 -15.56 -12.82
N PHE A 122 4.52 -16.05 -11.67
CA PHE A 122 4.46 -15.24 -10.44
C PHE A 122 5.79 -15.20 -9.70
N TYR A 123 6.74 -16.11 -9.94
CA TYR A 123 8.02 -16.08 -9.22
C TYR A 123 8.82 -14.80 -9.47
N VAL A 124 8.69 -14.21 -10.67
CA VAL A 124 9.31 -12.90 -10.97
C VAL A 124 8.82 -11.80 -10.03
N TYR A 125 7.59 -11.92 -9.53
CA TYR A 125 7.01 -10.95 -8.61
C TYR A 125 7.75 -10.87 -7.27
N GLY A 126 8.44 -11.94 -6.86
CA GLY A 126 9.31 -11.94 -5.70
C GLY A 126 10.41 -10.88 -5.75
N LEU A 127 10.90 -10.51 -6.94
CA LEU A 127 11.86 -9.42 -7.12
C LEU A 127 11.21 -8.05 -6.91
N ILE A 128 9.94 -7.90 -7.30
CA ILE A 128 9.18 -6.67 -7.09
C ILE A 128 8.93 -6.47 -5.59
N ILE A 129 8.66 -7.54 -4.85
CA ILE A 129 8.54 -7.50 -3.38
C ILE A 129 9.86 -7.04 -2.73
N LEU A 130 11.01 -7.41 -3.27
CA LEU A 130 12.29 -6.92 -2.78
C LEU A 130 12.40 -5.39 -2.93
N VAL A 131 11.89 -4.82 -4.03
CA VAL A 131 11.83 -3.36 -4.21
C VAL A 131 10.96 -2.71 -3.13
N LEU A 132 9.81 -3.32 -2.77
CA LEU A 132 8.98 -2.86 -1.67
C LEU A 132 9.77 -2.80 -0.36
N ILE A 133 10.48 -3.89 -0.02
CA ILE A 133 11.24 -3.98 1.23
C ILE A 133 12.32 -2.90 1.28
N ILE A 134 13.05 -2.69 0.18
CA ILE A 134 14.08 -1.64 0.07
C ILE A 134 13.45 -0.26 0.24
N ALA A 135 12.30 -0.01 -0.39
CA ALA A 135 11.56 1.26 -0.27
C ALA A 135 11.08 1.51 1.18
N ASP A 136 10.55 0.48 1.84
CA ASP A 136 10.14 0.55 3.24
C ASP A 136 11.33 0.87 4.17
N MET A 137 12.45 0.18 4.00
CA MET A 137 13.68 0.45 4.76
C MET A 137 14.23 1.86 4.51
N ALA A 138 14.14 2.36 3.27
CA ALA A 138 14.58 3.71 2.91
C ALA A 138 13.70 4.79 3.55
N SER A 139 12.45 4.50 3.84
CA SER A 139 11.51 5.42 4.50
C SER A 139 11.89 5.69 5.97
N LYS A 140 12.60 4.76 6.60
CA LYS A 140 13.03 4.84 8.02
C LYS A 140 11.88 5.09 8.99
N GLY A 141 10.69 4.55 8.71
CA GLY A 141 9.49 4.73 9.52
C GLY A 141 8.90 6.15 9.49
N ASN A 142 9.38 7.05 8.61
CA ASN A 142 8.86 8.39 8.48
C ASN A 142 7.71 8.42 7.46
N PRO A 143 6.45 8.76 7.87
CA PRO A 143 5.29 8.71 6.98
C PRO A 143 5.42 9.61 5.75
N ALA A 144 6.02 10.80 5.87
CA ALA A 144 6.20 11.70 4.73
C ALA A 144 7.20 11.16 3.70
N ARG A 145 8.31 10.55 4.17
CA ARG A 145 9.28 9.90 3.28
C ARG A 145 8.69 8.66 2.63
N MET A 146 7.95 7.86 3.39
CA MET A 146 7.25 6.69 2.87
C MET A 146 6.26 7.09 1.79
N LEU A 147 5.42 8.09 2.05
CA LEU A 147 4.47 8.62 1.07
C LEU A 147 5.19 9.06 -0.22
N LEU A 148 6.30 9.81 -0.11
CA LEU A 148 7.06 10.28 -1.27
C LEU A 148 7.64 9.10 -2.07
N ILE A 149 8.38 8.20 -1.41
CA ILE A 149 9.07 7.08 -2.08
C ILE A 149 8.06 6.16 -2.77
N PHE A 150 7.00 5.78 -2.06
CA PHE A 150 5.98 4.88 -2.59
C PHE A 150 5.16 5.52 -3.72
N SER A 151 4.86 6.83 -3.62
CA SER A 151 4.21 7.55 -4.71
C SER A 151 5.09 7.61 -5.96
N VAL A 152 6.37 7.92 -5.82
CA VAL A 152 7.30 7.97 -6.97
C VAL A 152 7.42 6.60 -7.63
N ILE A 153 7.60 5.53 -6.85
CA ILE A 153 7.68 4.17 -7.41
C ILE A 153 6.34 3.75 -8.02
N GLY A 154 5.21 4.05 -7.39
CA GLY A 154 3.88 3.74 -7.91
C GLY A 154 3.58 4.46 -9.22
N ILE A 155 3.92 5.76 -9.33
CA ILE A 155 3.79 6.53 -10.58
C ILE A 155 4.71 5.93 -11.65
N SER A 156 5.95 5.58 -11.31
CA SER A 156 6.88 4.94 -12.24
C SER A 156 6.34 3.60 -12.74
N ALA A 157 5.75 2.80 -11.86
CA ALA A 157 5.10 1.53 -12.23
C ALA A 157 3.90 1.75 -13.17
N LEU A 158 3.06 2.77 -12.91
CA LEU A 158 1.97 3.14 -13.82
C LEU A 158 2.50 3.54 -15.19
N LEU A 159 3.52 4.39 -15.26
CA LEU A 159 4.10 4.82 -16.52
C LEU A 159 4.72 3.65 -17.28
N ILE A 160 5.47 2.78 -16.60
CA ILE A 160 6.00 1.54 -17.20
C ILE A 160 4.84 0.69 -17.74
N GLY A 161 3.78 0.49 -16.95
CA GLY A 161 2.61 -0.27 -17.35
C GLY A 161 1.90 0.30 -18.57
N MET A 162 1.82 1.63 -18.70
CA MET A 162 1.18 2.32 -19.82
C MET A 162 2.02 2.34 -21.10
N PHE A 163 3.35 2.43 -20.98
CA PHE A 163 4.25 2.57 -22.13
C PHE A 163 4.90 1.26 -22.58
N THR A 164 4.72 0.17 -21.83
CA THR A 164 5.21 -1.16 -22.21
C THR A 164 4.04 -2.07 -22.60
N LYS A 165 4.34 -3.26 -23.15
CA LYS A 165 3.36 -4.28 -23.54
C LYS A 165 3.73 -5.63 -22.95
N GLY A 166 2.79 -6.57 -23.01
CA GLY A 166 2.99 -7.95 -22.56
C GLY A 166 3.15 -8.07 -21.06
N MET A 167 3.90 -9.04 -20.59
CA MET A 167 4.04 -9.37 -19.18
C MET A 167 4.69 -8.25 -18.34
N VAL A 168 5.57 -7.45 -18.95
CA VAL A 168 6.19 -6.30 -18.25
C VAL A 168 5.12 -5.29 -17.83
N SER A 169 4.19 -4.97 -18.72
CA SER A 169 3.07 -4.09 -18.42
C SER A 169 2.17 -4.69 -17.32
N VAL A 170 1.85 -5.98 -17.39
CA VAL A 170 1.02 -6.65 -16.39
C VAL A 170 1.66 -6.60 -15.00
N TYR A 171 2.95 -6.92 -14.89
CA TYR A 171 3.66 -6.86 -13.60
C TYR A 171 3.77 -5.42 -13.07
N ALA A 172 4.02 -4.46 -13.94
CA ALA A 172 4.09 -3.05 -13.56
C ALA A 172 2.74 -2.56 -13.03
N LEU A 173 1.64 -2.81 -13.75
CA LEU A 173 0.29 -2.42 -13.31
C LEU A 173 -0.13 -3.16 -12.03
N THR A 174 0.19 -4.44 -11.91
CA THR A 174 -0.10 -5.21 -10.70
C THR A 174 0.68 -4.69 -9.50
N SER A 175 1.94 -4.25 -9.70
CA SER A 175 2.76 -3.68 -8.63
C SER A 175 2.27 -2.33 -8.11
N VAL A 176 1.41 -1.63 -8.85
CA VAL A 176 0.75 -0.41 -8.36
C VAL A 176 0.00 -0.70 -7.05
N GLY A 177 -0.72 -1.83 -6.96
CA GLY A 177 -1.37 -2.25 -5.72
C GLY A 177 -0.39 -2.37 -4.54
N LEU A 178 0.82 -2.89 -4.79
CA LEU A 178 1.86 -3.04 -3.79
C LEU A 178 2.31 -1.69 -3.22
N PHE A 179 2.55 -0.70 -4.08
CA PHE A 179 3.00 0.63 -3.66
C PHE A 179 1.86 1.51 -3.16
N CYS A 180 0.62 1.28 -3.59
CA CYS A 180 -0.57 1.92 -3.03
C CYS A 180 -0.90 1.47 -1.60
N SER A 181 -0.48 0.28 -1.20
CA SER A 181 -0.88 -0.38 0.06
C SER A 181 -0.66 0.44 1.33
N THR A 182 0.40 1.24 1.39
CA THR A 182 0.79 2.06 2.56
C THR A 182 0.45 3.53 2.40
N LEU A 183 -0.03 3.98 1.23
CA LEU A 183 -0.32 5.40 1.00
C LEU A 183 -1.45 5.91 1.90
N TRP A 184 -2.52 5.12 2.06
CA TRP A 184 -3.66 5.53 2.89
C TRP A 184 -3.26 5.85 4.34
N PRO A 185 -2.60 4.93 5.09
CA PRO A 185 -2.19 5.24 6.46
C PRO A 185 -1.19 6.41 6.53
N CYS A 186 -0.29 6.55 5.57
CA CYS A 186 0.65 7.68 5.54
C CYS A 186 -0.08 9.01 5.32
N ILE A 187 -1.00 9.09 4.36
CA ILE A 187 -1.79 10.29 4.09
C ILE A 187 -2.63 10.64 5.30
N PHE A 188 -3.31 9.65 5.90
CA PHE A 188 -4.13 9.86 7.08
C PHE A 188 -3.32 10.40 8.25
N THR A 189 -2.19 9.78 8.56
CA THR A 189 -1.29 10.21 9.65
C THR A 189 -0.83 11.65 9.44
N LEU A 190 -0.47 12.03 8.23
CA LEU A 190 -0.03 13.40 7.91
C LEU A 190 -1.20 14.39 7.95
N ALA A 191 -2.38 14.00 7.50
CA ALA A 191 -3.57 14.85 7.47
C ALA A 191 -4.05 15.22 8.88
N VAL A 192 -3.99 14.27 9.82
CA VAL A 192 -4.42 14.52 11.22
C VAL A 192 -3.31 15.04 12.11
N SER A 193 -2.07 15.08 11.64
CA SER A 193 -0.95 15.59 12.44
C SER A 193 -1.14 17.07 12.76
N GLY A 194 -1.05 17.41 14.05
CA GLY A 194 -1.18 18.81 14.51
C GLY A 194 -2.61 19.33 14.67
N LEU A 195 -3.65 18.49 14.47
CA LEU A 195 -5.05 18.90 14.72
C LEU A 195 -5.41 18.93 16.22
N GLY A 196 -4.57 18.39 17.11
CA GLY A 196 -4.76 18.37 18.56
C GLY A 196 -6.13 17.77 18.94
N LYS A 197 -6.96 18.55 19.62
CA LYS A 197 -8.30 18.13 20.07
C LYS A 197 -9.31 17.87 18.95
N ASN A 198 -9.03 18.26 17.72
CA ASN A 198 -9.92 18.03 16.57
C ASN A 198 -9.65 16.67 15.86
N THR A 199 -8.88 15.78 16.48
CA THR A 199 -8.63 14.42 15.98
C THR A 199 -9.57 13.36 16.55
N SER A 200 -10.41 13.71 17.50
CA SER A 200 -11.41 12.82 18.13
C SER A 200 -12.78 12.99 17.52
#